data_fa4c7891928cab44c977cfc00ffcf162
#
_entry.id   fa4c7891928cab44c977cfc00ffcf162
#
_cell.length_a   1.000
_cell.length_b   1.000
_cell.length_c   1.000
_cell.angle_alpha   90.00
_cell.angle_beta   90.00
_cell.angle_gamma   90.00
#
_symmetry.space_group_name_H-M   'P 1'
#
loop_
_entity.id
_entity.type
_entity.pdbx_description
1 polymer ?
#
loop_
_entity_poly.entity_id
_entity_poly.type
_entity_poly.pdbx_seq_one_letter_code
_entity_poly.pdbx_strand_id
1 'polypeptide(L)' 'MNKIKEIKAILKKYQTTPEYKEKRRFDLYFQGNDDYPIGIYEYKNGLFILTADGYDKPIEGFNQDVIDEIYKQVCKN' A
#
# COMPACT_ATOMS: atom_id res chain seq x y z
N MET A 1 -2.50 -18.67 -2.32
CA MET A 1 -1.56 -17.55 -2.47
C MET A 1 -2.00 -16.39 -1.59
N ASN A 2 -1.12 -15.91 -0.74
CA ASN A 2 -1.45 -14.80 0.17
C ASN A 2 -0.99 -13.48 -0.44
N LYS A 3 -1.93 -12.72 -0.96
CA LYS A 3 -1.62 -11.46 -1.62
C LYS A 3 -1.03 -10.42 -0.68
N ILE A 4 -1.50 -10.38 0.56
CA ILE A 4 -0.98 -9.44 1.54
C ILE A 4 0.50 -9.74 1.82
N LYS A 5 0.86 -11.00 1.93
CA LYS A 5 2.25 -11.40 2.16
C LYS A 5 3.14 -11.00 0.98
N GLU A 6 2.63 -11.14 -0.23
CA GLU A 6 3.39 -10.76 -1.42
C GLU A 6 3.54 -9.25 -1.52
N ILE A 7 2.49 -8.49 -1.21
CA ILE A 7 2.56 -7.04 -1.17
C ILE A 7 3.63 -6.60 -0.18
N LYS A 8 3.65 -7.22 0.99
CA LYS A 8 4.64 -6.89 2.02
C LYS A 8 6.06 -7.17 1.53
N ALA A 9 6.27 -8.28 0.85
CA ALA A 9 7.60 -8.63 0.34
C ALA A 9 8.07 -7.64 -0.71
N ILE A 10 7.18 -7.21 -1.60
CA ILE A 10 7.52 -6.22 -2.63
C ILE A 10 7.78 -4.87 -1.99
N LEU A 11 6.96 -4.48 -1.02
CA LEU A 11 7.11 -3.19 -0.36
C LEU A 11 8.48 -3.07 0.31
N LYS A 12 9.01 -4.16 0.86
CA LYS A 12 10.33 -4.12 1.48
C LYS A 12 11.42 -3.70 0.49
N LYS A 13 11.27 -4.05 -0.77
CA LYS A 13 12.21 -3.61 -1.80
C LYS A 13 12.10 -2.12 -2.06
N TYR A 14 10.90 -1.57 -2.00
CA TYR A 14 10.70 -0.14 -2.20
C TYR A 14 11.13 0.69 -1.01
N GLN A 15 11.26 0.08 0.17
CA GLN A 15 11.70 0.81 1.37
C GLN A 15 13.13 1.32 1.24
N THR A 16 13.89 0.80 0.30
CA THR A 16 15.26 1.27 0.05
C THR A 16 15.32 2.43 -0.93
N THR A 17 14.20 2.78 -1.56
CA THR A 17 14.18 3.88 -2.52
C THR A 17 14.18 5.23 -1.82
N PRO A 18 14.74 6.28 -2.47
CA PRO A 18 14.74 7.61 -1.87
C PRO A 18 13.34 8.15 -1.59
N GLU A 19 12.37 7.86 -2.47
CA GLU A 19 11.01 8.31 -2.29
C GLU A 19 10.40 7.75 -1.02
N TYR A 20 10.59 6.46 -0.78
CA TYR A 20 10.03 5.84 0.41
C TYR A 20 10.70 6.36 1.67
N LYS A 21 12.02 6.54 1.63
CA LYS A 21 12.75 7.04 2.79
C LYS A 21 12.30 8.44 3.18
N GLU A 22 11.93 9.25 2.20
CA GLU A 22 11.45 10.60 2.45
C GLU A 22 10.03 10.61 2.97
N LYS A 23 9.14 9.92 2.28
CA LYS A 23 7.70 9.93 2.60
C LYS A 23 7.29 8.90 3.63
N ARG A 24 8.09 7.85 3.76
CA ARG A 24 7.82 6.69 4.63
C ARG A 24 6.54 5.98 4.26
N ARG A 25 6.16 6.05 2.98
CA ARG A 25 5.01 5.34 2.46
C ARG A 25 5.15 5.22 0.95
N PHE A 26 4.41 4.28 0.39
CA PHE A 26 4.31 4.09 -1.05
C PHE A 26 2.94 4.56 -1.49
N ASP A 27 2.88 5.56 -2.37
CA ASP A 27 1.62 6.14 -2.82
C ASP A 27 1.06 5.37 -4.00
N LEU A 28 -0.23 5.04 -3.94
CA LEU A 28 -0.94 4.34 -5.02
C LEU A 28 -2.10 5.21 -5.49
N TYR A 29 -2.33 5.21 -6.80
CA TYR A 29 -3.40 5.97 -7.41
C TYR A 29 -4.43 5.01 -7.99
N PHE A 30 -5.62 4.98 -7.42
CA PHE A 30 -6.68 4.12 -7.90
C PHE A 30 -7.36 4.79 -9.09
N GLN A 31 -7.85 3.95 -10.00
CA GLN A 31 -8.54 4.44 -11.19
C GLN A 31 -9.72 5.31 -10.78
N GLY A 32 -9.81 6.50 -11.40
CA GLY A 32 -10.86 7.45 -11.09
C GLY A 32 -10.64 8.26 -9.84
N ASN A 33 -9.48 8.11 -9.20
CA ASN A 33 -9.19 8.81 -7.96
C ASN A 33 -7.75 9.32 -7.94
N ASP A 34 -7.33 9.95 -9.03
CA ASP A 34 -5.96 10.40 -9.21
C ASP A 34 -5.57 11.52 -8.26
N ASP A 35 -6.55 12.29 -7.78
CA ASP A 35 -6.29 13.42 -6.90
C ASP A 35 -6.03 13.02 -5.46
N TYR A 36 -6.37 11.79 -5.09
CA TYR A 36 -6.28 11.33 -3.72
C TYR A 36 -5.60 9.97 -3.66
N PRO A 37 -4.27 9.97 -3.69
CA PRO A 37 -3.56 8.70 -3.55
C PRO A 37 -3.77 8.12 -2.17
N ILE A 38 -3.74 6.80 -2.08
CA ILE A 38 -3.66 6.14 -0.80
C ILE A 38 -2.20 5.80 -0.55
N GLY A 39 -1.80 5.85 0.71
CA GLY A 39 -0.45 5.48 1.09
C GLY A 39 -0.44 4.08 1.68
N ILE A 40 0.61 3.32 1.39
CA ILE A 40 0.80 2.02 2.02
C ILE A 40 2.17 2.03 2.69
N TYR A 41 2.21 1.57 3.93
CA TYR A 41 3.47 1.56 4.69
C TYR A 41 3.47 0.42 5.70
N GLU A 42 4.67 0.11 6.18
CA GLU A 42 4.84 -0.94 7.18
C GLU A 42 5.05 -0.29 8.56
N TYR A 43 4.33 -0.81 9.56
CA TYR A 43 4.45 -0.35 10.94
C TYR A 43 4.28 -1.55 11.87
N LYS A 44 5.27 -1.78 12.73
CA LYS A 44 5.26 -2.88 13.68
C LYS A 44 4.97 -4.23 13.02
N ASN A 45 5.63 -4.47 11.89
CA ASN A 45 5.53 -5.70 11.10
C ASN A 45 4.19 -5.91 10.41
N GLY A 46 3.31 -4.91 10.41
CA GLY A 46 2.04 -4.97 9.72
C GLY A 46 1.99 -3.93 8.60
N LEU A 47 1.16 -4.18 7.61
CA LEU A 47 0.92 -3.21 6.55
C LEU A 47 -0.30 -2.36 6.91
N PHE A 48 -0.15 -1.07 6.73
CA PHE A 48 -1.22 -0.11 6.98
C PHE A 48 -1.51 0.70 5.73
N ILE A 49 -2.77 1.07 5.59
CA ILE A 49 -3.23 1.89 4.48
C ILE A 49 -3.68 3.22 5.03
N LEU A 50 -3.08 4.30 4.52
CA LEU A 50 -3.50 5.66 4.82
C LEU A 50 -4.47 6.08 3.73
N THR A 51 -5.73 6.30 4.10
CA THR A 51 -6.76 6.67 3.15
C THR A 51 -6.78 8.18 2.93
N ALA A 52 -7.51 8.60 1.89
CA ALA A 52 -7.68 10.03 1.59
C ALA A 52 -8.33 10.79 2.74
N ASP A 53 -9.13 10.10 3.56
CA ASP A 53 -9.77 10.70 4.73
C ASP A 53 -8.82 10.90 5.90
N GLY A 54 -7.59 10.43 5.79
CA GLY A 54 -6.62 10.58 6.85
C GLY A 54 -6.65 9.49 7.91
N TYR A 55 -7.38 8.41 7.66
CA TYR A 55 -7.46 7.30 8.59
C TYR A 55 -6.48 6.21 8.22
N ASP A 56 -5.75 5.73 9.21
CA ASP A 56 -4.85 4.60 9.03
C ASP A 56 -5.57 3.33 9.45
N LYS A 57 -5.59 2.34 8.57
CA LYS A 57 -6.17 1.04 8.87
C LYS A 57 -5.23 -0.07 8.45
N PRO A 58 -5.15 -1.18 9.23
CA PRO A 58 -4.43 -2.35 8.76
C PRO A 58 -5.01 -2.85 7.43
N ILE A 59 -4.16 -3.37 6.57
CA ILE A 59 -4.61 -3.84 5.26
C ILE A 59 -5.68 -4.94 5.40
N GLU A 60 -5.62 -5.72 6.47
CA GLU A 60 -6.61 -6.76 6.73
C GLU A 60 -8.01 -6.21 7.00
N GLY A 61 -8.10 -4.92 7.34
CA GLY A 61 -9.39 -4.29 7.58
C GLY A 61 -10.13 -3.85 6.33
N PHE A 62 -9.52 -4.02 5.16
CA PHE A 62 -10.14 -3.66 3.89
C PHE A 62 -10.77 -4.89 3.25
N ASN A 63 -11.76 -4.66 2.35
CA ASN A 63 -12.36 -5.78 1.66
C ASN A 63 -11.40 -6.32 0.58
N GLN A 64 -11.73 -7.51 0.08
CA GLN A 64 -10.85 -8.19 -0.85
C GLN A 64 -10.62 -7.42 -2.15
N ASP A 65 -11.62 -6.67 -2.60
CA ASP A 65 -11.50 -5.89 -3.84
C ASP A 65 -10.39 -4.85 -3.74
N VAL A 66 -10.28 -4.20 -2.57
CA VAL A 66 -9.24 -3.21 -2.34
C VAL A 66 -7.87 -3.89 -2.30
N ILE A 67 -7.78 -5.01 -1.61
CA ILE A 67 -6.52 -5.77 -1.51
C ILE A 67 -6.09 -6.23 -2.90
N ASP A 68 -7.02 -6.71 -3.72
CA ASP A 68 -6.71 -7.14 -5.08
C ASP A 68 -6.19 -6.00 -5.94
N GLU A 69 -6.76 -4.80 -5.79
CA GLU A 69 -6.31 -3.64 -6.55
C GLU A 69 -4.91 -3.21 -6.12
N ILE A 70 -4.65 -3.22 -4.82
CA ILE A 70 -3.31 -2.90 -4.31
C ILE A 70 -2.30 -3.91 -4.84
N TYR A 71 -2.64 -5.19 -4.78
CA TYR A 71 -1.78 -6.24 -5.28
C TYR A 71 -1.45 -6.03 -6.76
N LYS A 72 -2.47 -5.70 -7.55
CA LYS A 72 -2.30 -5.47 -8.97
C LYS A 72 -1.34 -4.32 -9.24
N GLN A 73 -1.46 -3.23 -8.50
CA GLN A 73 -0.59 -2.08 -8.71
C GLN A 73 0.83 -2.31 -8.21
N VAL A 74 0.99 -2.99 -7.09
CA VAL A 74 2.29 -3.17 -6.47
C VAL A 74 3.07 -4.31 -7.09
N CYS A 75 2.41 -5.44 -7.35
CA CYS A 75 3.10 -6.67 -7.74
C CYS A 75 3.17 -6.92 -9.23
N LYS A 76 2.39 -6.20 -10.03
CA LYS A 76 2.37 -6.42 -11.48
C LYS A 76 3.06 -5.33 -12.28
N ASN A 77 3.65 -4.38 -11.64
CA ASN A 77 4.39 -3.32 -12.33
C ASN A 77 5.87 -3.66 -12.43
#